data_540ab7a8cb8bf239363b1368374c043b
#
_entry.id   540ab7a8cb8bf239363b1368374c043b
#
_cell.length_a   1.000
_cell.length_b   1.000
_cell.length_c   1.000
_cell.angle_alpha   90.00
_cell.angle_beta   90.00
_cell.angle_gamma   90.00
#
_symmetry.space_group_name_H-M   'P 1'
#
loop_
_entity.id
_entity.type
_entity.pdbx_description
1 polymer ?
#
loop_
_entity_poly.entity_id
_entity_poly.type
_entity_poly.pdbx_seq_one_letter_code
_entity_poly.pdbx_strand_id
1 'polypeptide(L)'
;FVSGCYDLLHSGHVAFFKEASQYGNLHVGIGSDQTIEELKGRLTSNCEQERLYMVKAVRYVTDAFVNSGSGIMDFEQELKTIQPDYFVVNEDGYSPAKKELCKNLGIELVVLKRIPDAGLPERSTTAIRSTDKSQLPYRIDLAGTLIDQPYVSKFNPGWAITLSLEPIIEYNERCGMSTSTRNAAKKIWPYFLPLE
;
A
#
# COMPACT_ATOMS: atom_id res chain seq x y z
N PHE A 1 12.95 10.71 14.53
CA PHE A 1 12.88 9.58 13.60
C PHE A 1 11.45 9.05 13.49
N VAL A 2 11.04 8.60 12.32
CA VAL A 2 9.79 7.86 12.07
C VAL A 2 10.08 6.66 11.16
N SER A 3 9.28 5.58 11.27
CA SER A 3 9.37 4.45 10.35
C SER A 3 7.99 4.00 9.88
N GLY A 4 7.91 3.55 8.62
CA GLY A 4 6.67 3.06 8.05
C GLY A 4 6.79 2.50 6.64
N CYS A 5 5.68 1.97 6.13
CA CYS A 5 5.61 1.38 4.79
C CYS A 5 5.54 2.43 3.67
N TYR A 6 4.71 3.45 3.82
CA TYR A 6 4.47 4.56 2.86
C TYR A 6 4.18 4.11 1.42
N ASP A 7 3.58 2.94 1.26
CA ASP A 7 3.35 2.30 -0.05
C ASP A 7 2.47 3.15 -0.99
N LEU A 8 1.35 3.66 -0.50
CA LEU A 8 0.56 4.68 -1.18
C LEU A 8 0.65 5.97 -0.37
N LEU A 9 1.55 6.86 -0.74
CA LEU A 9 1.70 8.14 -0.05
C LEU A 9 0.41 8.96 -0.20
N HIS A 10 -0.14 9.44 0.91
CA HIS A 10 -1.39 10.21 0.95
C HIS A 10 -1.32 11.34 1.98
N SER A 11 -2.35 12.20 2.00
CA SER A 11 -2.41 13.38 2.88
C SER A 11 -2.19 13.06 4.37
N GLY A 12 -2.66 11.91 4.84
CA GLY A 12 -2.45 11.47 6.23
C GLY A 12 -0.97 11.23 6.57
N HIS A 13 -0.18 10.70 5.64
CA HIS A 13 1.27 10.58 5.84
C HIS A 13 1.96 11.96 5.86
N VAL A 14 1.54 12.86 4.97
CA VAL A 14 2.10 14.23 4.92
C VAL A 14 1.77 15.00 6.20
N ALA A 15 0.53 14.87 6.72
CA ALA A 15 0.14 15.48 7.99
C ALA A 15 0.98 14.93 9.17
N PHE A 16 1.21 13.61 9.20
CA PHE A 16 2.08 12.98 10.19
C PHE A 16 3.53 13.51 10.11
N PHE A 17 4.10 13.61 8.91
CA PHE A 17 5.45 14.17 8.74
C PHE A 17 5.52 15.64 9.17
N LYS A 18 4.48 16.42 8.87
CA LYS A 18 4.36 17.83 9.31
C LYS A 18 4.41 17.94 10.83
N GLU A 19 3.65 17.09 11.53
CA GLU A 19 3.62 17.09 12.99
C GLU A 19 4.93 16.57 13.58
N ALA A 20 5.45 15.45 13.06
CA ALA A 20 6.71 14.87 13.51
C ALA A 20 7.90 15.81 13.30
N SER A 21 7.90 16.62 12.23
CA SER A 21 8.97 17.60 11.96
C SER A 21 9.04 18.75 12.98
N GLN A 22 8.04 18.91 13.83
CA GLN A 22 8.07 19.91 14.91
C GLN A 22 9.02 19.49 16.05
N TYR A 23 9.40 18.23 16.13
CA TYR A 23 10.36 17.71 17.09
C TYR A 23 11.83 17.87 16.65
N GLY A 24 12.08 18.33 15.42
CA GLY A 24 13.43 18.55 14.89
C GLY A 24 13.59 18.10 13.45
N ASN A 25 14.83 17.82 13.05
CA ASN A 25 15.15 17.29 11.73
C ASN A 25 14.56 15.89 11.56
N LEU A 26 13.61 15.74 10.63
CA LEU A 26 12.86 14.50 10.45
C LEU A 26 13.60 13.52 9.54
N HIS A 27 14.03 12.40 10.12
CA HIS A 27 14.56 11.24 9.40
C HIS A 27 13.49 10.17 9.26
N VAL A 28 13.29 9.66 8.05
CA VAL A 28 12.23 8.69 7.74
C VAL A 28 12.82 7.37 7.26
N GLY A 29 12.61 6.31 8.04
CA GLY A 29 12.90 4.93 7.64
C GLY A 29 11.73 4.32 6.86
N ILE A 30 12.03 3.67 5.75
CA ILE A 30 11.04 3.02 4.88
C ILE A 30 11.27 1.52 4.95
N GLY A 31 10.24 0.74 5.26
CA GLY A 31 10.34 -0.72 5.22
C GLY A 31 10.65 -1.21 3.79
N SER A 32 11.59 -2.16 3.66
CA SER A 32 11.93 -2.77 2.37
C SER A 32 10.74 -3.49 1.75
N ASP A 33 10.75 -3.73 0.45
CA ASP A 33 9.70 -4.49 -0.24
C ASP A 33 9.57 -5.89 0.34
N GLN A 34 10.70 -6.54 0.63
CA GLN A 34 10.75 -7.85 1.28
C GLN A 34 10.09 -7.84 2.66
N THR A 35 10.46 -6.89 3.53
CA THR A 35 9.87 -6.76 4.87
C THR A 35 8.36 -6.57 4.80
N ILE A 36 7.87 -5.77 3.85
CA ILE A 36 6.44 -5.52 3.73
C ILE A 36 5.70 -6.75 3.19
N GLU A 37 6.28 -7.48 2.24
CA GLU A 37 5.72 -8.74 1.75
C GLU A 37 5.61 -9.77 2.88
N GLU A 38 6.66 -9.94 3.68
CA GLU A 38 6.67 -10.84 4.84
C GLU A 38 5.61 -10.46 5.88
N LEU A 39 5.47 -9.17 6.21
CA LEU A 39 4.54 -8.70 7.25
C LEU A 39 3.08 -8.65 6.79
N LYS A 40 2.82 -8.36 5.51
CA LYS A 40 1.46 -8.12 5.00
C LYS A 40 0.95 -9.21 4.06
N GLY A 41 1.79 -10.19 3.71
CA GLY A 41 1.44 -11.28 2.79
C GLY A 41 1.10 -10.81 1.36
N ARG A 42 1.60 -9.63 0.97
CA ARG A 42 1.34 -9.02 -0.34
C ARG A 42 2.48 -8.12 -0.77
N LEU A 43 2.64 -7.98 -2.07
CA LEU A 43 3.57 -7.01 -2.66
C LEU A 43 3.12 -5.55 -2.40
N THR A 44 4.08 -4.65 -2.43
CA THR A 44 3.84 -3.21 -2.45
C THR A 44 3.29 -2.78 -3.81
N SER A 45 2.55 -1.66 -3.87
CA SER A 45 2.13 -1.06 -5.14
C SER A 45 3.27 -0.30 -5.79
N ASN A 46 4.04 0.41 -4.96
CA ASN A 46 5.22 1.15 -5.38
C ASN A 46 6.44 0.46 -4.78
N CYS A 47 7.46 0.19 -5.58
CA CYS A 47 8.70 -0.40 -5.07
C CYS A 47 9.38 0.54 -4.06
N GLU A 48 10.27 0.00 -3.24
CA GLU A 48 10.95 0.76 -2.17
C GLU A 48 11.69 2.00 -2.71
N GLN A 49 12.21 1.95 -3.94
CA GLN A 49 12.90 3.08 -4.56
C GLN A 49 11.93 4.22 -4.92
N GLU A 50 10.75 3.90 -5.44
CA GLU A 50 9.70 4.90 -5.71
C GLU A 50 9.17 5.50 -4.41
N ARG A 51 8.95 4.68 -3.39
CA ARG A 51 8.50 5.13 -2.06
C ARG A 51 9.52 6.06 -1.43
N LEU A 52 10.81 5.70 -1.52
CA LEU A 52 11.92 6.53 -1.06
C LEU A 52 11.97 7.87 -1.80
N TYR A 53 11.84 7.84 -3.12
CA TYR A 53 11.83 9.05 -3.94
C TYR A 53 10.69 10.00 -3.54
N MET A 54 9.47 9.47 -3.38
CA MET A 54 8.31 10.27 -3.00
C MET A 54 8.43 10.84 -1.58
N VAL A 55 8.92 10.05 -0.62
CA VAL A 55 9.09 10.52 0.76
C VAL A 55 10.16 11.59 0.85
N LYS A 56 11.28 11.46 0.15
CA LYS A 56 12.33 12.50 0.06
C LYS A 56 11.82 13.83 -0.53
N ALA A 57 10.81 13.79 -1.38
CA ALA A 57 10.21 15.00 -1.96
C ALA A 57 9.26 15.74 -1.02
N VAL A 58 8.91 15.16 0.14
CA VAL A 58 8.03 15.81 1.12
C VAL A 58 8.82 16.88 1.89
N ARG A 59 8.35 18.12 1.81
CA ARG A 59 9.03 19.30 2.42
C ARG A 59 9.39 19.20 3.89
N TYR A 60 8.71 18.35 4.65
CA TYR A 60 8.90 18.16 6.09
C TYR A 60 9.98 17.11 6.42
N VAL A 61 10.45 16.38 5.43
CA VAL A 61 11.45 15.32 5.58
C VAL A 61 12.85 15.90 5.33
N THR A 62 13.74 15.72 6.28
CA THR A 62 15.14 16.13 6.17
C THR A 62 15.92 15.08 5.40
N ASP A 63 15.72 13.80 5.71
CA ASP A 63 16.32 12.68 4.98
C ASP A 63 15.42 11.43 5.09
N ALA A 64 15.53 10.54 4.11
CA ALA A 64 14.84 9.26 4.12
C ALA A 64 15.71 8.16 3.52
N PHE A 65 15.52 6.93 3.99
CA PHE A 65 16.28 5.75 3.56
C PHE A 65 15.42 4.48 3.75
N VAL A 66 15.82 3.41 3.08
CA VAL A 66 15.21 2.10 3.28
C VAL A 66 15.87 1.46 4.50
N ASN A 67 15.06 0.94 5.43
CA ASN A 67 15.56 0.24 6.60
C ASN A 67 16.33 -1.02 6.20
N SER A 68 17.40 -1.30 6.90
CA SER A 68 18.30 -2.43 6.63
C SER A 68 17.88 -3.73 7.32
N GLY A 69 16.98 -3.64 8.30
CA GLY A 69 16.50 -4.79 9.05
C GLY A 69 15.31 -5.51 8.38
N SER A 70 14.69 -6.43 9.11
CA SER A 70 13.53 -7.20 8.70
C SER A 70 12.48 -7.27 9.81
N GLY A 71 11.24 -7.62 9.46
CA GLY A 71 10.15 -7.76 10.42
C GLY A 71 9.64 -6.43 10.99
N ILE A 72 8.94 -6.52 12.13
CA ILE A 72 8.25 -5.37 12.76
C ILE A 72 9.22 -4.29 13.27
N MET A 73 10.46 -4.69 13.57
CA MET A 73 11.50 -3.84 14.11
C MET A 73 12.63 -3.59 13.10
N ASP A 74 12.32 -3.57 11.83
CA ASP A 74 13.25 -3.42 10.69
C ASP A 74 14.16 -2.17 10.78
N PHE A 75 13.77 -1.18 11.58
CA PHE A 75 14.45 0.10 11.82
C PHE A 75 15.41 0.10 13.04
N GLU A 76 15.58 -1.02 13.71
CA GLU A 76 16.38 -1.06 14.96
C GLU A 76 17.83 -0.63 14.75
N GLN A 77 18.42 -1.04 13.63
CA GLN A 77 19.82 -0.69 13.31
C GLN A 77 19.98 0.81 13.05
N GLU A 78 18.99 1.41 12.37
CA GLU A 78 18.96 2.84 12.07
C GLU A 78 18.81 3.67 13.35
N LEU A 79 17.97 3.25 14.30
CA LEU A 79 17.88 3.90 15.61
C LEU A 79 19.19 3.87 16.38
N LYS A 80 19.94 2.75 16.32
CA LYS A 80 21.26 2.62 16.95
C LYS A 80 22.31 3.50 16.29
N THR A 81 22.22 3.69 14.99
CA THR A 81 23.21 4.45 14.21
C THR A 81 22.94 5.95 14.26
N ILE A 82 21.68 6.38 14.10
CA ILE A 82 21.27 7.78 14.06
C ILE A 82 21.19 8.35 15.49
N GLN A 83 20.79 7.54 16.46
CA GLN A 83 20.53 7.93 17.85
C GLN A 83 19.68 9.22 17.95
N PRO A 84 18.46 9.19 17.37
CA PRO A 84 17.60 10.37 17.39
C PRO A 84 17.11 10.65 18.82
N ASP A 85 16.85 11.92 19.14
CA ASP A 85 16.26 12.31 20.44
C ASP A 85 14.84 11.73 20.57
N TYR A 86 14.09 11.69 19.48
CA TYR A 86 12.69 11.28 19.43
C TYR A 86 12.45 10.19 18.39
N PHE A 87 11.74 9.13 18.79
CA PHE A 87 11.08 8.20 17.87
C PHE A 87 9.57 8.48 17.89
N VAL A 88 9.05 8.97 16.78
CA VAL A 88 7.65 9.41 16.70
C VAL A 88 6.84 8.35 15.96
N VAL A 89 5.73 7.92 16.54
CA VAL A 89 4.79 6.94 15.97
C VAL A 89 3.36 7.47 16.08
N ASN A 90 2.47 6.97 15.23
CA ASN A 90 1.03 7.13 15.45
C ASN A 90 0.52 6.11 16.47
N GLU A 91 -0.68 6.31 17.01
CA GLU A 91 -1.33 5.40 17.95
C GLU A 91 -1.38 3.95 17.45
N ASP A 92 -1.66 3.76 16.16
CA ASP A 92 -1.69 2.44 15.50
C ASP A 92 -0.29 1.82 15.29
N GLY A 93 0.75 2.63 15.34
CA GLY A 93 2.14 2.22 15.26
C GLY A 93 2.81 1.94 16.61
N TYR A 94 2.13 2.21 17.71
CA TYR A 94 2.67 1.96 19.06
C TYR A 94 2.73 0.46 19.37
N SER A 95 3.82 0.05 20.02
CA SER A 95 3.92 -1.27 20.67
C SER A 95 4.79 -1.22 21.92
N PRO A 96 4.54 -2.09 22.93
CA PRO A 96 5.41 -2.19 24.12
C PRO A 96 6.87 -2.48 23.76
N ALA A 97 7.13 -3.29 22.74
CA ALA A 97 8.48 -3.61 22.27
C ALA A 97 9.23 -2.36 21.76
N LYS A 98 8.55 -1.46 21.01
CA LYS A 98 9.12 -0.18 20.59
C LYS A 98 9.46 0.71 21.78
N LYS A 99 8.56 0.76 22.76
CA LYS A 99 8.80 1.54 23.98
C LYS A 99 10.02 1.02 24.75
N GLU A 100 10.17 -0.29 24.88
CA GLU A 100 11.32 -0.89 25.56
C GLU A 100 12.62 -0.64 24.78
N LEU A 101 12.61 -0.80 23.45
CA LEU A 101 13.78 -0.48 22.62
C LEU A 101 14.21 0.97 22.79
N CYS A 102 13.28 1.91 22.71
CA CYS A 102 13.57 3.33 22.90
C CYS A 102 14.16 3.61 24.28
N LYS A 103 13.59 3.02 25.34
CA LYS A 103 14.13 3.13 26.70
C LYS A 103 15.57 2.64 26.80
N ASN A 104 15.87 1.50 26.16
CA ASN A 104 17.22 0.92 26.20
C ASN A 104 18.24 1.76 25.43
N LEU A 105 17.80 2.49 24.42
CA LEU A 105 18.64 3.37 23.60
C LEU A 105 18.69 4.82 24.11
N GLY A 106 17.91 5.16 25.14
CA GLY A 106 17.83 6.55 25.64
C GLY A 106 17.04 7.49 24.73
N ILE A 107 16.17 6.96 23.87
CA ILE A 107 15.34 7.68 22.89
C ILE A 107 13.96 7.93 23.51
N GLU A 108 13.41 9.11 23.36
CA GLU A 108 12.04 9.40 23.78
C GLU A 108 11.03 8.91 22.72
N LEU A 109 10.09 8.02 23.13
CA LEU A 109 9.01 7.56 22.26
C LEU A 109 7.81 8.53 22.34
N VAL A 110 7.51 9.20 21.24
CA VAL A 110 6.36 10.12 21.11
C VAL A 110 5.24 9.43 20.34
N VAL A 111 4.02 9.47 20.89
CA VAL A 111 2.84 8.90 20.24
C VAL A 111 1.91 10.03 19.81
N LEU A 112 1.70 10.17 18.51
CA LEU A 112 0.83 11.18 17.93
C LEU A 112 -0.55 10.58 17.61
N LYS A 113 -1.56 11.45 17.68
CA LYS A 113 -2.90 11.10 17.18
C LYS A 113 -2.94 11.24 15.67
N ARG A 114 -3.68 10.35 15.01
CA ARG A 114 -3.90 10.45 13.56
C ARG A 114 -4.96 11.54 13.27
N ILE A 115 -4.53 12.77 13.09
CA ILE A 115 -5.40 13.91 12.79
C ILE A 115 -5.14 14.37 11.35
N PRO A 116 -6.16 14.38 10.46
CA PRO A 116 -6.03 14.95 9.13
C PRO A 116 -5.65 16.45 9.21
N ASP A 117 -4.88 16.94 8.25
CA ASP A 117 -4.66 18.39 8.14
C ASP A 117 -5.97 19.11 7.81
N ALA A 118 -6.10 20.37 8.23
CA ALA A 118 -7.34 21.15 8.16
C ALA A 118 -7.96 21.13 6.75
N GLY A 119 -9.24 20.75 6.68
CA GLY A 119 -10.00 20.66 5.42
C GLY A 119 -9.74 19.42 4.57
N LEU A 120 -8.88 18.49 5.01
CA LEU A 120 -8.64 17.24 4.29
C LEU A 120 -9.39 16.06 4.93
N PRO A 121 -9.86 15.10 4.12
CA PRO A 121 -10.50 13.91 4.64
C PRO A 121 -9.47 12.98 5.29
N GLU A 122 -9.92 12.19 6.24
CA GLU A 122 -9.13 11.09 6.77
C GLU A 122 -8.82 10.08 5.65
N ARG A 123 -7.56 9.66 5.58
CA ARG A 123 -7.07 8.72 4.57
C ARG A 123 -6.26 7.61 5.20
N SER A 124 -6.44 6.39 4.69
CA SER A 124 -5.55 5.26 4.98
C SER A 124 -5.24 4.50 3.70
N THR A 125 -4.08 3.89 3.63
CA THR A 125 -3.68 3.05 2.49
C THR A 125 -4.69 1.92 2.24
N THR A 126 -5.22 1.32 3.31
CA THR A 126 -6.26 0.26 3.21
C THR A 126 -7.54 0.80 2.59
N ALA A 127 -8.03 1.97 3.04
CA ALA A 127 -9.22 2.58 2.47
C ALA A 127 -9.03 2.96 0.99
N ILE A 128 -7.86 3.53 0.62
CA ILE A 128 -7.56 3.87 -0.78
C ILE A 128 -7.56 2.61 -1.65
N ARG A 129 -6.94 1.52 -1.18
CA ARG A 129 -6.93 0.25 -1.92
C ARG A 129 -8.31 -0.39 -2.06
N SER A 130 -9.16 -0.28 -1.04
CA SER A 130 -10.52 -0.85 -1.07
C SER A 130 -11.47 -0.03 -1.95
N THR A 131 -11.33 1.30 -1.95
CA THR A 131 -12.23 2.19 -2.70
C THR A 131 -12.11 2.00 -4.21
N ASP A 132 -10.89 1.73 -4.70
CA ASP A 132 -10.64 1.60 -6.15
C ASP A 132 -11.16 0.27 -6.73
N LYS A 133 -11.33 -0.74 -5.90
CA LYS A 133 -11.65 -2.10 -6.34
C LYS A 133 -13.14 -2.46 -6.24
N SER A 134 -13.90 -1.77 -5.41
CA SER A 134 -15.28 -2.14 -5.12
C SER A 134 -16.32 -1.55 -6.07
N GLN A 135 -15.93 -0.67 -6.99
CA GLN A 135 -16.88 0.06 -7.84
C GLN A 135 -16.84 -0.30 -9.32
N LEU A 136 -15.85 -1.06 -9.78
CA LEU A 136 -15.79 -1.48 -11.18
C LEU A 136 -16.54 -2.80 -11.36
N PRO A 137 -17.63 -2.82 -12.13
CA PRO A 137 -18.30 -4.07 -12.48
C PRO A 137 -17.36 -4.94 -13.32
N TYR A 138 -17.33 -6.23 -13.03
CA TYR A 138 -16.62 -7.20 -13.86
C TYR A 138 -17.49 -7.69 -14.98
N ARG A 139 -16.87 -7.94 -16.11
CA ARG A 139 -17.51 -8.52 -17.27
C ARG A 139 -16.92 -9.89 -17.56
N ILE A 140 -17.78 -10.88 -17.67
CA ILE A 140 -17.42 -12.17 -18.23
C ILE A 140 -17.98 -12.24 -19.64
N ASP A 141 -17.13 -12.34 -20.62
CA ASP A 141 -17.52 -12.53 -22.01
C ASP A 141 -17.68 -14.03 -22.27
N LEU A 142 -18.94 -14.44 -22.52
CA LEU A 142 -19.28 -15.84 -22.78
C LEU A 142 -19.06 -16.21 -24.24
N ALA A 143 -19.29 -15.25 -25.14
CA ALA A 143 -19.08 -15.43 -26.57
C ALA A 143 -18.87 -14.04 -27.24
N GLY A 144 -18.14 -14.04 -28.34
CA GLY A 144 -17.96 -12.82 -29.16
C GLY A 144 -17.02 -11.77 -28.55
N THR A 145 -16.09 -12.15 -27.71
CA THR A 145 -15.19 -11.25 -26.94
C THR A 145 -14.47 -10.20 -27.78
N LEU A 146 -14.18 -10.47 -29.04
CA LEU A 146 -13.47 -9.53 -29.91
C LEU A 146 -14.42 -8.71 -30.80
N ILE A 147 -15.71 -8.99 -30.80
CA ILE A 147 -16.69 -8.31 -31.67
C ILE A 147 -16.91 -6.87 -31.21
N ASP A 148 -16.68 -6.55 -29.94
CA ASP A 148 -16.74 -5.21 -29.39
C ASP A 148 -15.58 -4.31 -29.86
N GLN A 149 -14.54 -4.90 -30.46
CA GLN A 149 -13.45 -4.13 -31.04
C GLN A 149 -13.86 -3.56 -32.41
N PRO A 150 -13.80 -2.23 -32.63
CA PRO A 150 -14.23 -1.60 -33.88
C PRO A 150 -13.60 -2.20 -35.14
N TYR A 151 -12.39 -2.67 -35.02
CA TYR A 151 -11.66 -3.31 -36.11
C TYR A 151 -12.26 -4.66 -36.49
N VAL A 152 -12.63 -5.48 -35.53
CA VAL A 152 -13.19 -6.82 -35.75
C VAL A 152 -14.64 -6.73 -36.22
N SER A 153 -15.46 -5.89 -35.57
CA SER A 153 -16.89 -5.73 -35.91
C SER A 153 -17.12 -5.16 -37.29
N LYS A 154 -16.18 -4.40 -37.82
CA LYS A 154 -16.25 -3.87 -39.20
C LYS A 154 -16.24 -5.00 -40.24
N PHE A 155 -15.51 -6.07 -40.00
CA PHE A 155 -15.38 -7.17 -40.98
C PHE A 155 -16.28 -8.37 -40.65
N ASN A 156 -16.56 -8.58 -39.37
CA ASN A 156 -17.37 -9.69 -38.86
C ASN A 156 -18.41 -9.16 -37.86
N PRO A 157 -19.49 -8.53 -38.29
CA PRO A 157 -20.56 -8.10 -37.39
C PRO A 157 -21.22 -9.32 -36.74
N GLY A 158 -21.46 -9.24 -35.43
CA GLY A 158 -22.04 -10.35 -34.68
C GLY A 158 -22.52 -9.92 -33.30
N TRP A 159 -22.93 -10.88 -32.51
CA TRP A 159 -23.40 -10.68 -31.14
C TRP A 159 -22.32 -11.06 -30.14
N ALA A 160 -22.14 -10.23 -29.12
CA ALA A 160 -21.39 -10.57 -27.94
C ALA A 160 -22.35 -10.87 -26.79
N ILE A 161 -22.10 -11.93 -26.04
CA ILE A 161 -22.84 -12.27 -24.83
C ILE A 161 -21.92 -12.03 -23.65
N THR A 162 -22.28 -11.09 -22.80
CA THR A 162 -21.52 -10.72 -21.63
C THR A 162 -22.38 -10.79 -20.38
N LEU A 163 -21.78 -11.22 -19.27
CA LEU A 163 -22.38 -11.13 -17.95
C LEU A 163 -21.66 -10.02 -17.17
N SER A 164 -22.42 -9.07 -16.66
CA SER A 164 -21.93 -8.12 -15.68
C SER A 164 -22.04 -8.75 -14.29
N LEU A 165 -20.94 -8.77 -13.55
CA LEU A 165 -20.90 -9.27 -12.18
C LEU A 165 -20.78 -8.10 -11.23
N GLU A 166 -21.48 -8.18 -10.09
CA GLU A 166 -21.26 -7.25 -9.00
C GLU A 166 -19.84 -7.42 -8.46
N PRO A 167 -19.12 -6.32 -8.23
CA PRO A 167 -17.78 -6.38 -7.68
C PRO A 167 -17.84 -6.88 -6.22
N ILE A 168 -17.08 -7.92 -5.93
CA ILE A 168 -16.84 -8.40 -4.57
C ILE A 168 -15.37 -8.19 -4.20
N ILE A 169 -15.09 -7.88 -2.94
CA ILE A 169 -13.75 -7.58 -2.45
C ILE A 169 -12.76 -8.70 -2.78
N GLU A 170 -13.15 -9.93 -2.54
CA GLU A 170 -12.30 -11.10 -2.77
C GLU A 170 -11.93 -11.32 -4.24
N TYR A 171 -12.84 -11.05 -5.15
CA TYR A 171 -12.60 -11.12 -6.59
C TYR A 171 -11.68 -9.99 -7.04
N ASN A 172 -11.90 -8.78 -6.50
CA ASN A 172 -11.09 -7.60 -6.78
C ASN A 172 -9.64 -7.75 -6.35
N GLU A 173 -9.40 -8.30 -5.16
CA GLU A 173 -8.04 -8.54 -4.67
C GLU A 173 -7.26 -9.47 -5.58
N ARG A 174 -7.92 -10.46 -6.16
CA ARG A 174 -7.28 -11.41 -7.07
C ARG A 174 -7.04 -10.84 -8.46
N CYS A 175 -8.00 -10.13 -9.00
CA CYS A 175 -7.88 -9.51 -10.32
C CYS A 175 -6.88 -8.34 -10.32
N GLY A 176 -6.77 -7.60 -9.22
CA GLY A 176 -5.82 -6.50 -9.08
C GLY A 176 -4.36 -6.93 -8.98
N MET A 177 -4.10 -8.18 -8.63
CA MET A 177 -2.75 -8.74 -8.50
C MET A 177 -2.34 -9.65 -9.65
N SER A 178 -3.27 -10.01 -10.51
CA SER A 178 -3.03 -10.99 -11.56
C SER A 178 -2.76 -10.33 -12.89
N THR A 179 -1.60 -10.57 -13.43
CA THR A 179 -1.27 -10.24 -14.82
C THR A 179 -1.98 -11.13 -15.84
N SER A 180 -2.78 -12.10 -15.42
CA SER A 180 -3.55 -12.93 -16.33
C SER A 180 -4.94 -13.26 -15.80
N THR A 181 -5.94 -13.04 -16.64
CA THR A 181 -7.35 -13.47 -16.48
C THR A 181 -7.44 -14.97 -16.12
N ARG A 182 -6.45 -15.75 -16.51
CA ARG A 182 -6.36 -17.20 -16.27
C ARG A 182 -6.23 -17.56 -14.78
N ASN A 183 -5.57 -16.75 -13.96
CA ASN A 183 -5.43 -17.01 -12.54
C ASN A 183 -6.68 -16.59 -11.73
N ALA A 184 -7.37 -15.55 -12.14
CA ALA A 184 -8.67 -15.17 -11.57
C ALA A 184 -9.74 -16.22 -11.92
N ALA A 185 -9.74 -16.73 -13.15
CA ALA A 185 -10.63 -17.79 -13.61
C ALA A 185 -10.48 -19.09 -12.82
N LYS A 186 -9.29 -19.48 -12.36
CA LYS A 186 -9.06 -20.75 -11.66
C LYS A 186 -9.90 -20.97 -10.39
N LYS A 187 -10.42 -19.94 -9.75
CA LYS A 187 -11.28 -20.07 -8.56
C LYS A 187 -12.77 -20.00 -8.84
N ILE A 188 -13.17 -19.36 -9.95
CA ILE A 188 -14.56 -19.35 -10.40
C ILE A 188 -14.85 -20.63 -11.19
N TRP A 189 -13.81 -21.30 -11.67
CA TRP A 189 -13.84 -22.41 -12.63
C TRP A 189 -14.03 -23.84 -12.11
N PRO A 190 -14.24 -24.16 -10.85
CA PRO A 190 -14.65 -25.54 -10.51
C PRO A 190 -15.98 -25.95 -11.14
N TYR A 191 -16.75 -24.97 -11.65
CA TYR A 191 -18.10 -25.20 -12.18
C TYR A 191 -18.19 -25.13 -13.71
N PHE A 192 -17.11 -24.77 -14.37
CA PHE A 192 -17.05 -24.69 -15.82
C PHE A 192 -15.85 -25.49 -16.33
N LEU A 193 -16.10 -26.49 -17.12
CA LEU A 193 -15.02 -27.27 -17.75
C LEU A 193 -14.18 -26.32 -18.62
N PRO A 194 -12.84 -26.40 -18.56
CA PRO A 194 -12.01 -25.70 -19.50
C PRO A 194 -12.39 -26.15 -20.90
N LEU A 195 -12.74 -25.22 -21.76
CA LEU A 195 -12.72 -25.46 -23.19
C LEU A 195 -11.24 -25.58 -23.57
N GLU A 196 -10.81 -26.77 -23.95
CA GLU A 196 -9.50 -27.04 -24.54
C GLU A 196 -9.28 -26.23 -25.83
#